data_08f2d18c84ea5fc8ef705e4b583371f8
#
_entry.id   08f2d18c84ea5fc8ef705e4b583371f8
#
_cell.length_a   1.000
_cell.length_b   1.000
_cell.length_c   1.000
_cell.angle_alpha   90.00
_cell.angle_beta   90.00
_cell.angle_gamma   90.00
#
_symmetry.space_group_name_H-M   'P 1'
#
loop_
_entity.id
_entity.type
_entity.pdbx_description
1 polymer ?
#
loop_
_entity_poly.entity_id
_entity_poly.type
_entity_poly.pdbx_seq_one_letter_code
_entity_poly.pdbx_strand_id
1 'polypeptide(L)'
;METVAALYLTLTTVWAFFVHANVRVRLGPLEHVVTSPAFHHWHHHHEAGAPQHCNFASLLPVLDRVFGTWHLPRDRLPSAYGAADPLPPTLAGQLLSPFRAGPPR
;
A
#
# COMPACT_ATOMS: atom_id res chain seq x y z
N MET A 1 -10.94 -20.88 -19.32
CA MET A 1 -11.30 -19.79 -18.39
C MET A 1 -10.73 -20.06 -16.99
N GLU A 2 -10.95 -21.23 -16.40
CA GLU A 2 -10.49 -21.59 -15.04
C GLU A 2 -8.98 -21.51 -14.88
N THR A 3 -8.21 -22.00 -15.85
CA THR A 3 -6.73 -21.94 -15.81
C THR A 3 -6.21 -20.50 -15.79
N VAL A 4 -6.82 -19.60 -16.56
CA VAL A 4 -6.42 -18.18 -16.59
C VAL A 4 -6.72 -17.50 -15.26
N ALA A 5 -7.90 -17.77 -14.70
CA ALA A 5 -8.27 -17.24 -13.38
C ALA A 5 -7.35 -17.78 -12.28
N ALA A 6 -7.02 -19.07 -12.31
CA ALA A 6 -6.09 -19.67 -11.34
C ALA A 6 -4.69 -19.06 -11.43
N LEU A 7 -4.16 -18.90 -12.63
CA LEU A 7 -2.86 -18.25 -12.85
C LEU A 7 -2.87 -16.81 -12.38
N TYR A 8 -3.90 -16.03 -12.71
CA TYR A 8 -4.05 -14.66 -12.28
C TYR A 8 -4.07 -14.55 -10.74
N LEU A 9 -4.90 -15.34 -10.08
CA LEU A 9 -5.00 -15.34 -8.63
C LEU A 9 -3.67 -15.76 -7.97
N THR A 10 -3.00 -16.77 -8.51
CA THR A 10 -1.70 -17.21 -7.98
C THR A 10 -0.66 -16.11 -8.11
N LEU A 11 -0.52 -15.53 -9.30
CA LEU A 11 0.47 -14.48 -9.55
C LEU A 11 0.21 -13.22 -8.70
N THR A 12 -1.04 -12.78 -8.62
CA THR A 12 -1.40 -11.60 -7.81
C THR A 12 -1.21 -11.85 -6.31
N THR A 13 -1.48 -13.07 -5.84
CA THR A 13 -1.24 -13.44 -4.44
C THR A 13 0.25 -13.46 -4.11
N VAL A 14 1.07 -14.11 -4.93
CA VAL A 14 2.53 -14.12 -4.75
C VAL A 14 3.08 -12.71 -4.80
N TRP A 15 2.57 -11.89 -5.73
CA TRP A 15 2.95 -10.49 -5.83
C TRP A 15 2.57 -9.68 -4.58
N ALA A 16 1.37 -9.90 -4.05
CA ALA A 16 0.92 -9.26 -2.81
C ALA A 16 1.85 -9.60 -1.64
N PHE A 17 2.23 -10.87 -1.47
CA PHE A 17 3.22 -11.25 -0.44
C PHE A 17 4.57 -10.56 -0.65
N PHE A 18 5.04 -10.47 -1.90
CA PHE A 18 6.31 -9.83 -2.20
C PHE A 18 6.30 -8.35 -1.85
N VAL A 19 5.28 -7.59 -2.25
CA VAL A 19 5.24 -6.14 -1.98
C VAL A 19 5.02 -5.79 -0.51
N HIS A 20 4.43 -6.69 0.26
CA HIS A 20 4.27 -6.55 1.72
C HIS A 20 5.45 -7.10 2.52
N ALA A 21 6.41 -7.76 1.86
CA ALA A 21 7.56 -8.32 2.56
C ALA A 21 8.41 -7.22 3.21
N ASN A 22 8.86 -7.45 4.43
CA ASN A 22 9.76 -6.54 5.14
C ASN A 22 11.21 -6.66 4.60
N VAL A 23 11.37 -6.30 3.35
CA VAL A 23 12.67 -6.36 2.64
C VAL A 23 13.02 -4.99 2.06
N ARG A 24 14.29 -4.65 2.09
CA ARG A 24 14.81 -3.38 1.54
C ARG A 24 15.27 -3.56 0.09
N VAL A 25 14.41 -4.14 -0.73
CA VAL A 25 14.70 -4.34 -2.15
C VAL A 25 14.29 -3.10 -2.93
N ARG A 26 15.21 -2.62 -3.75
CA ARG A 26 14.99 -1.54 -4.72
C ARG A 26 15.14 -2.13 -6.12
N LEU A 27 14.16 -1.87 -6.96
CA LEU A 27 14.15 -2.37 -8.35
C LEU A 27 14.69 -1.32 -9.35
N GLY A 28 15.19 -0.18 -8.86
CA GLY A 28 15.75 0.88 -9.70
C GLY A 28 14.73 1.40 -10.73
N PRO A 29 15.10 1.52 -12.02
CA PRO A 29 14.18 2.02 -13.04
C PRO A 29 12.90 1.19 -13.21
N LEU A 30 12.90 -0.09 -12.86
CA LEU A 30 11.71 -0.94 -12.93
C LEU A 30 10.61 -0.48 -11.97
N GLU A 31 10.94 0.25 -10.90
CA GLU A 31 9.96 0.82 -9.97
C GLU A 31 8.98 1.82 -10.62
N HIS A 32 9.27 2.26 -11.85
CA HIS A 32 8.34 3.08 -12.63
C HIS A 32 7.25 2.28 -13.33
N VAL A 33 7.47 0.99 -13.52
CA VAL A 33 6.57 0.10 -14.28
C VAL A 33 5.94 -0.95 -13.37
N VAL A 34 6.71 -1.43 -12.38
CA VAL A 34 6.30 -2.53 -11.51
C VAL A 34 6.43 -2.11 -10.05
N THR A 35 5.39 -2.36 -9.27
CA THR A 35 5.38 -2.04 -7.83
C THR A 35 6.47 -2.81 -7.10
N SER A 36 7.30 -2.10 -6.34
CA SER A 36 8.31 -2.69 -5.44
C SER A 36 7.82 -2.72 -4.00
N PRO A 37 8.44 -3.52 -3.10
CA PRO A 37 8.18 -3.43 -1.68
C PRO A 37 8.38 -2.01 -1.15
N ALA A 38 9.45 -1.31 -1.55
CA ALA A 38 9.72 0.06 -1.13
C ALA A 38 8.58 1.02 -1.53
N PHE A 39 8.06 0.89 -2.76
CA PHE A 39 6.92 1.69 -3.23
C PHE A 39 5.65 1.42 -2.42
N HIS A 40 5.36 0.15 -2.18
CA HIS A 40 4.15 -0.26 -1.45
C HIS A 40 4.23 0.05 0.05
N HIS A 41 5.42 0.01 0.65
CA HIS A 41 5.63 0.46 2.03
C HIS A 41 5.23 1.94 2.21
N TRP A 42 5.50 2.80 1.24
CA TRP A 42 5.04 4.19 1.25
C TRP A 42 3.52 4.33 1.10
N HIS A 43 2.84 3.35 0.53
CA HIS A 43 1.37 3.30 0.56
C HIS A 43 0.84 3.12 2.00
N HIS A 44 1.50 2.31 2.81
CA HIS A 44 1.11 2.01 4.18
C HIS A 44 1.73 2.93 5.24
N HIS A 45 2.42 3.98 4.86
CA HIS A 45 3.08 4.85 5.80
C HIS A 45 2.08 5.72 6.60
N HIS A 46 2.49 6.04 7.83
CA HIS A 46 1.82 7.02 8.68
C HIS A 46 2.84 8.00 9.24
N GLU A 47 3.63 8.59 8.36
CA GLU A 47 4.71 9.48 8.71
C GLU A 47 4.28 10.94 8.59
N ALA A 48 4.48 11.73 9.64
CA ALA A 48 4.17 13.16 9.63
C ALA A 48 5.05 13.90 8.61
N GLY A 49 4.44 14.77 7.82
CA GLY A 49 5.15 15.55 6.79
C GLY A 49 5.33 14.84 5.45
N ALA A 50 5.00 13.55 5.34
CA ALA A 50 4.93 12.86 4.06
C ALA A 50 3.51 12.91 3.47
N PRO A 51 3.36 12.84 2.11
CA PRO A 51 2.05 12.85 1.48
C PRO A 51 1.22 11.67 1.94
N GLN A 52 0.16 11.91 2.66
CA GLN A 52 -0.83 10.88 2.98
C GLN A 52 -1.58 10.48 1.71
N HIS A 53 -2.06 9.24 1.63
CA HIS A 53 -2.79 8.74 0.46
C HIS A 53 -1.98 8.80 -0.84
N CYS A 54 -0.88 8.09 -0.87
CA CYS A 54 -0.02 7.94 -2.04
C CYS A 54 0.12 6.47 -2.47
N ASN A 55 0.67 6.24 -3.68
CA ASN A 55 1.06 4.93 -4.18
C ASN A 55 -0.06 3.89 -4.20
N PHE A 56 -1.19 4.23 -4.82
CA PHE A 56 -2.37 3.36 -4.86
C PHE A 56 -2.22 2.14 -5.79
N ALA A 57 -1.32 2.21 -6.76
CA ALA A 57 -1.16 1.13 -7.73
C ALA A 57 -0.54 -0.12 -7.10
N SER A 58 -1.27 -1.21 -7.11
CA SER A 58 -0.80 -2.50 -6.62
C SER A 58 0.15 -3.22 -7.58
N LEU A 59 0.15 -2.88 -8.87
CA LEU A 59 0.99 -3.51 -9.88
C LEU A 59 1.72 -2.51 -10.79
N LEU A 60 1.04 -1.47 -11.27
CA LEU A 60 1.53 -0.54 -12.29
C LEU A 60 1.70 0.89 -11.73
N PRO A 61 2.83 1.21 -11.10
CA PRO A 61 3.08 2.53 -10.48
C PRO A 61 3.02 3.71 -11.43
N VAL A 62 3.14 3.49 -12.73
CA VAL A 62 2.95 4.52 -13.74
C VAL A 62 1.61 5.24 -13.59
N LEU A 63 0.58 4.56 -13.09
CA LEU A 63 -0.73 5.17 -12.81
C LEU A 63 -0.63 6.25 -11.73
N ASP A 64 0.13 5.99 -10.66
CA ASP A 64 0.35 7.00 -9.62
C ASP A 64 1.09 8.25 -10.14
N ARG A 65 1.93 8.07 -11.15
CA ARG A 65 2.56 9.22 -11.82
C ARG A 65 1.55 10.04 -12.62
N VAL A 66 0.68 9.36 -13.37
CA VAL A 66 -0.36 10.02 -14.17
C VAL A 66 -1.34 10.78 -13.28
N PHE A 67 -1.71 10.20 -12.13
CA PHE A 67 -2.65 10.80 -11.18
C PHE A 67 -2.01 11.68 -10.11
N GLY A 68 -0.67 11.83 -10.12
CA GLY A 68 0.04 12.70 -9.16
C GLY A 68 0.12 12.16 -7.74
N THR A 69 -0.08 10.86 -7.54
CA THR A 69 -0.04 10.19 -6.23
C THR A 69 1.28 9.44 -5.98
N TRP A 70 2.25 9.56 -6.88
CA TRP A 70 3.56 8.94 -6.76
C TRP A 70 4.38 9.57 -5.63
N HIS A 71 4.86 8.72 -4.70
CA HIS A 71 5.80 9.13 -3.66
C HIS A 71 6.81 8.00 -3.37
N LEU A 72 8.06 8.17 -3.77
CA LEU A 72 9.10 7.17 -3.56
C LEU A 72 10.45 7.85 -3.29
N PRO A 73 10.72 8.25 -2.04
CA PRO A 73 12.03 8.72 -1.62
C PRO A 73 13.11 7.67 -1.89
N ARG A 74 14.26 8.09 -2.41
CA ARG A 74 15.32 7.19 -2.86
C ARG A 74 16.09 6.55 -1.72
N ASP A 75 16.24 7.26 -0.61
CA ASP A 75 17.26 6.97 0.38
C ASP A 75 16.74 6.31 1.65
N ARG A 76 15.41 6.16 1.78
CA ARG A 76 14.79 5.62 2.98
C ARG A 76 13.46 4.91 2.73
N LEU A 77 13.11 4.04 3.67
CA LEU A 77 11.75 3.53 3.85
C LEU A 77 11.00 4.39 4.87
N PRO A 78 9.66 4.27 4.97
CA PRO A 78 8.90 4.91 6.03
C PRO A 78 9.41 4.55 7.42
N SER A 79 9.39 5.51 8.33
CA SER A 79 9.74 5.32 9.73
C SER A 79 8.53 4.93 10.59
N ALA A 80 7.32 5.18 10.10
CA ALA A 80 6.07 4.85 10.78
C ALA A 80 5.05 4.29 9.80
N TYR A 81 4.31 3.28 10.25
CA TYR A 81 3.25 2.60 9.50
C TYR A 81 1.96 2.64 10.29
N GLY A 82 0.81 2.58 9.60
CA GLY A 82 -0.49 2.50 10.23
C GLY A 82 -1.55 3.36 9.55
N ALA A 83 -2.64 3.57 10.27
CA ALA A 83 -3.74 4.42 9.88
C ALA A 83 -3.87 5.60 10.85
N ALA A 84 -4.39 6.72 10.36
CA ALA A 84 -4.57 7.93 11.17
C ALA A 84 -5.56 7.72 12.33
N ASP A 85 -6.60 6.92 12.09
CA ASP A 85 -7.65 6.68 13.07
C ASP A 85 -7.29 5.46 13.94
N PRO A 86 -7.24 5.61 15.28
CA PRO A 86 -7.01 4.48 16.15
C PRO A 86 -8.18 3.51 16.08
N LEU A 87 -7.87 2.24 15.83
CA LEU A 87 -8.87 1.19 15.85
C LEU A 87 -9.33 0.89 17.28
N PRO A 88 -10.62 0.59 17.50
CA PRO A 88 -11.09 0.11 18.80
C PRO A 88 -10.32 -1.12 19.27
N PRO A 89 -10.03 -1.25 20.57
CA PRO A 89 -9.19 -2.34 21.09
C PRO A 89 -9.87 -3.71 21.07
N THR A 90 -11.18 -3.77 20.84
CA THR A 90 -11.94 -5.04 20.83
C THR A 90 -12.41 -5.37 19.42
N LEU A 91 -12.49 -6.67 19.10
CA LEU A 91 -13.02 -7.15 17.82
C LEU A 91 -14.44 -6.62 17.54
N ALA A 92 -15.33 -6.69 18.55
CA ALA A 92 -16.69 -6.17 18.43
C ALA A 92 -16.67 -4.66 18.11
N GLY A 93 -15.81 -3.90 18.76
CA GLY A 93 -15.62 -2.47 18.48
C GLY A 93 -15.16 -2.21 17.05
N GLN A 94 -14.23 -3.01 16.54
CA GLN A 94 -13.73 -2.90 15.16
C GLN A 94 -14.82 -3.24 14.13
N LEU A 95 -15.58 -4.30 14.36
CA LEU A 95 -16.69 -4.69 13.48
C LEU A 95 -17.82 -3.66 13.46
N LEU A 96 -18.07 -2.97 14.56
CA LEU A 96 -19.10 -1.95 14.68
C LEU A 96 -18.62 -0.56 14.30
N SER A 97 -17.32 -0.31 14.19
CA SER A 97 -16.75 1.01 13.91
C SER A 97 -17.23 1.63 12.58
N PRO A 98 -17.44 0.89 11.47
CA PRO A 98 -17.94 1.47 10.23
C PRO A 98 -19.38 2.02 10.35
N PHE A 99 -20.15 1.54 11.31
CA PHE A 99 -21.54 1.95 11.54
C PHE A 99 -21.67 3.04 12.62
N ARG A 100 -20.58 3.41 13.27
CA ARG A 100 -20.55 4.51 14.22
C ARG A 100 -20.31 5.80 13.45
N ALA A 101 -21.20 6.78 13.62
CA ALA A 101 -20.97 8.12 13.10
C ALA A 101 -19.68 8.67 13.74
N GLY A 102 -18.61 8.73 12.98
CA GLY A 102 -17.41 9.45 13.38
C GLY A 102 -17.64 10.97 13.29
N PRO A 103 -16.83 11.78 13.96
CA PRO A 103 -16.83 13.21 13.71
C PRO A 103 -16.61 13.47 12.21
N PRO A 104 -17.22 14.50 11.62
CA PRO A 104 -17.00 14.85 10.22
C PRO A 104 -15.52 15.14 10.01
N ARG A 105 -14.93 14.52 8.97
CA ARG A 105 -13.54 14.71 8.55
C ARG A 105 -13.37 16.03 7.85
#